data_484c0eb559cd4cb565b26c5344c9861b
#
_entry.id   484c0eb559cd4cb565b26c5344c9861b
#
_cell.length_a   1.000
_cell.length_b   1.000
_cell.length_c   1.000
_cell.angle_alpha   90.00
_cell.angle_beta   90.00
_cell.angle_gamma   90.00
#
_symmetry.space_group_name_H-M   'P 1'
#
loop_
_entity.id
_entity.type
_entity.pdbx_description
1 polymer ?
#
loop_
_entity_poly.entity_id
_entity_poly.type
_entity_poly.pdbx_seq_one_letter_code
_entity_poly.pdbx_strand_id
1 'polypeptide(L)'
;MAKEYSYDPTGPVKTRDLRVCKFYAKVLKTEFNNFPDIPCQDIEICRYELNNAIHKYAPNEFAIKSLMFALESKREENILPDESFNWLKKNERATFWLWATLHNMDDIELKHMCGHINESLYDGIPTTWYQRLNLSLSPTNHQDRINLIIAFMDELIFPAPPLMHRKKTLMENLKQKWKTVFARPLPLKWLPDNDVDAVLWAWESLKKHQSGTFDSFGNTGPLLTQWFSPVSHSERVLALQAALDIWDAPDSRRLFLLNLNKAWNQQKLRKSRTDKKAINTYLKNETKTRVMLPTY
;
A
#
# COMPACT_ATOMS: atom_id res chain seq x y z
N MET A 1 -18.31 30.96 -14.16
CA MET A 1 -17.25 31.91 -13.77
C MET A 1 -16.32 31.17 -12.81
N ALA A 2 -15.09 30.90 -13.22
CA ALA A 2 -14.07 30.36 -12.31
C ALA A 2 -13.71 31.48 -11.31
N LYS A 3 -13.84 31.22 -10.02
CA LYS A 3 -13.32 32.14 -8.99
C LYS A 3 -11.80 32.15 -9.13
N GLU A 4 -11.21 33.30 -9.47
CA GLU A 4 -9.79 33.51 -9.31
C GLU A 4 -9.45 33.51 -7.83
N TYR A 5 -8.79 32.43 -7.37
CA TYR A 5 -8.24 32.35 -6.01
C TYR A 5 -6.92 33.12 -6.02
N SER A 6 -6.94 34.37 -5.59
CA SER A 6 -5.71 35.16 -5.42
C SER A 6 -4.93 34.66 -4.20
N TYR A 7 -3.63 34.48 -4.37
CA TYR A 7 -2.70 34.17 -3.29
C TYR A 7 -2.76 35.28 -2.24
N ASP A 8 -3.24 34.95 -1.04
CA ASP A 8 -3.14 35.82 0.14
C ASP A 8 -1.96 35.37 1.02
N PRO A 9 -0.80 36.04 0.96
CA PRO A 9 0.35 35.73 1.81
C PRO A 9 0.14 36.13 3.27
N THR A 10 -0.91 36.88 3.58
CA THR A 10 -1.15 37.47 4.91
C THR A 10 -2.06 36.60 5.77
N GLY A 11 -2.70 35.59 5.22
CA GLY A 11 -3.59 34.69 5.96
C GLY A 11 -2.90 33.93 7.11
N PRO A 12 -3.66 33.50 8.13
CA PRO A 12 -3.12 32.81 9.30
C PRO A 12 -2.47 31.46 8.94
N VAL A 13 -3.02 30.70 8.00
CA VAL A 13 -2.42 29.43 7.51
C VAL A 13 -1.42 29.74 6.41
N LYS A 14 -0.13 29.60 6.71
CA LYS A 14 0.99 29.91 5.81
C LYS A 14 1.57 28.68 5.13
N THR A 15 1.28 27.49 5.64
CA THR A 15 1.83 26.26 5.08
C THR A 15 1.36 26.03 3.64
N ARG A 16 2.26 25.44 2.82
CA ARG A 16 1.95 24.94 1.46
C ARG A 16 1.81 23.43 1.43
N ASP A 17 1.74 22.79 2.57
CA ASP A 17 1.52 21.37 2.67
C ASP A 17 0.00 21.09 2.76
N LEU A 18 -0.52 20.46 1.72
CA LEU A 18 -1.94 20.08 1.64
C LEU A 18 -2.35 19.13 2.76
N ARG A 19 -1.43 18.26 3.22
CA ARG A 19 -1.65 17.32 4.31
C ARG A 19 -1.92 18.06 5.62
N VAL A 20 -1.12 19.10 5.90
CA VAL A 20 -1.29 19.95 7.09
C VAL A 20 -2.59 20.74 7.00
N CYS A 21 -2.92 21.31 5.83
CA CYS A 21 -4.19 22.02 5.64
C CYS A 21 -5.41 21.11 5.86
N LYS A 22 -5.38 19.89 5.35
CA LYS A 22 -6.43 18.87 5.59
C LYS A 22 -6.58 18.56 7.08
N PHE A 23 -5.46 18.42 7.78
CA PHE A 23 -5.48 18.18 9.22
C PHE A 23 -6.13 19.34 9.98
N TYR A 24 -5.76 20.59 9.67
CA TYR A 24 -6.38 21.76 10.30
C TYR A 24 -7.87 21.84 10.03
N ALA A 25 -8.30 21.61 8.78
CA ALA A 25 -9.73 21.59 8.44
C ALA A 25 -10.49 20.53 9.26
N LYS A 26 -9.92 19.33 9.42
CA LYS A 26 -10.49 18.25 10.21
C LYS A 26 -10.61 18.61 11.69
N VAL A 27 -9.54 19.15 12.28
CA VAL A 27 -9.52 19.57 13.70
C VAL A 27 -10.57 20.66 13.92
N LEU A 28 -10.60 21.68 13.07
CA LEU A 28 -11.55 22.79 13.20
C LEU A 28 -12.99 22.31 13.05
N LYS A 29 -13.27 21.39 12.13
CA LYS A 29 -14.60 20.80 11.98
C LYS A 29 -15.02 19.99 13.22
N THR A 30 -14.07 19.36 13.91
CA THR A 30 -14.37 18.59 15.13
C THR A 30 -14.61 19.49 16.34
N GLU A 31 -13.90 20.61 16.44
CA GLU A 31 -13.94 21.50 17.60
C GLU A 31 -15.00 22.58 17.53
N PHE A 32 -15.37 23.01 16.33
CA PHE A 32 -16.35 24.07 16.13
C PHE A 32 -17.62 23.53 15.52
N ASN A 33 -18.72 23.61 16.27
CA ASN A 33 -20.03 23.31 15.72
C ASN A 33 -20.31 24.24 14.51
N ASN A 34 -20.75 23.66 13.40
CA ASN A 34 -21.02 24.36 12.14
C ASN A 34 -19.78 24.93 11.40
N PHE A 35 -18.58 24.44 11.66
CA PHE A 35 -17.44 24.78 10.81
C PHE A 35 -17.68 24.25 9.39
N PRO A 36 -17.46 25.06 8.33
CA PRO A 36 -17.76 24.65 6.97
C PRO A 36 -16.86 23.51 6.52
N ASP A 37 -17.37 22.70 5.58
CA ASP A 37 -16.54 21.74 4.86
C ASP A 37 -15.58 22.49 3.94
N ILE A 38 -14.28 22.30 4.18
CA ILE A 38 -13.23 22.94 3.39
C ILE A 38 -12.84 22.00 2.24
N PRO A 39 -12.95 22.46 0.97
CA PRO A 39 -12.52 21.67 -0.17
C PRO A 39 -10.99 21.59 -0.23
N CYS A 40 -10.43 20.43 0.05
CA CYS A 40 -8.98 20.19 0.12
C CYS A 40 -8.50 19.25 -1.00
N GLN A 41 -8.94 19.48 -2.25
CA GLN A 41 -8.42 18.83 -3.46
C GLN A 41 -7.15 19.50 -3.96
N ASP A 42 -7.07 20.82 -3.80
CA ASP A 42 -5.95 21.67 -4.18
C ASP A 42 -5.46 22.50 -3.01
N ILE A 43 -4.15 22.75 -2.92
CA ILE A 43 -3.53 23.42 -1.76
C ILE A 43 -3.94 24.90 -1.68
N GLU A 44 -4.02 25.60 -2.79
CA GLU A 44 -4.34 27.04 -2.80
C GLU A 44 -5.81 27.26 -2.45
N ILE A 45 -6.70 26.40 -2.96
CA ILE A 45 -8.13 26.41 -2.65
C ILE A 45 -8.33 26.06 -1.15
N CYS A 46 -7.72 25.00 -0.69
CA CYS A 46 -7.85 24.54 0.71
C CYS A 46 -7.37 25.63 1.67
N ARG A 47 -6.22 26.24 1.41
CA ARG A 47 -5.64 27.29 2.26
C ARG A 47 -6.49 28.56 2.25
N TYR A 48 -6.97 28.99 1.09
CA TYR A 48 -7.82 30.16 0.96
C TYR A 48 -9.13 30.00 1.75
N GLU A 49 -9.84 28.92 1.53
CA GLU A 49 -11.11 28.66 2.23
C GLU A 49 -10.89 28.45 3.74
N LEU A 50 -9.76 27.83 4.14
CA LEU A 50 -9.40 27.68 5.55
C LEU A 50 -9.12 29.03 6.21
N ASN A 51 -8.37 29.92 5.57
CA ASN A 51 -8.10 31.26 6.06
C ASN A 51 -9.40 32.08 6.21
N ASN A 52 -10.28 32.05 5.22
CA ASN A 52 -11.58 32.72 5.26
C ASN A 52 -12.44 32.19 6.42
N ALA A 53 -12.47 30.87 6.61
CA ALA A 53 -13.21 30.26 7.70
C ALA A 53 -12.64 30.66 9.07
N ILE A 54 -11.32 30.62 9.24
CA ILE A 54 -10.66 31.03 10.50
C ILE A 54 -10.99 32.48 10.84
N HIS A 55 -10.88 33.41 9.89
CA HIS A 55 -11.22 34.82 10.10
C HIS A 55 -12.69 35.02 10.49
N LYS A 56 -13.59 34.18 9.98
CA LYS A 56 -15.00 34.22 10.33
C LYS A 56 -15.26 33.73 11.77
N TYR A 57 -14.51 32.72 12.24
CA TYR A 57 -14.72 32.08 13.54
C TYR A 57 -13.89 32.69 14.67
N ALA A 58 -12.76 33.33 14.37
CA ALA A 58 -11.91 33.99 15.36
C ALA A 58 -12.14 35.52 15.31
N PRO A 59 -12.68 36.13 16.39
CA PRO A 59 -13.19 37.49 16.36
C PRO A 59 -12.09 38.58 16.29
N ASN A 60 -10.86 38.25 16.59
CA ASN A 60 -9.75 39.21 16.59
C ASN A 60 -8.40 38.51 16.37
N GLU A 61 -7.34 39.31 16.17
CA GLU A 61 -5.99 38.82 15.90
C GLU A 61 -5.41 37.94 17.02
N PHE A 62 -5.72 38.25 18.27
CA PHE A 62 -5.30 37.43 19.41
C PHE A 62 -5.93 36.03 19.38
N ALA A 63 -7.23 35.95 19.10
CA ALA A 63 -7.96 34.68 18.96
C ALA A 63 -7.39 33.86 17.77
N ILE A 64 -7.07 34.51 16.65
CA ILE A 64 -6.43 33.84 15.50
C ILE A 64 -5.08 33.27 15.90
N LYS A 65 -4.22 34.05 16.56
CA LYS A 65 -2.89 33.58 17.01
C LYS A 65 -3.00 32.40 17.98
N SER A 66 -3.92 32.49 18.93
CA SER A 66 -4.18 31.42 19.90
C SER A 66 -4.67 30.14 19.21
N LEU A 67 -5.60 30.28 18.25
CA LEU A 67 -6.10 29.14 17.47
C LEU A 67 -5.00 28.50 16.63
N MET A 68 -4.17 29.28 15.94
CA MET A 68 -3.05 28.75 15.15
C MET A 68 -2.01 28.05 16.03
N PHE A 69 -1.72 28.58 17.21
CA PHE A 69 -0.83 27.90 18.15
C PHE A 69 -1.40 26.54 18.59
N ALA A 70 -2.70 26.48 18.91
CA ALA A 70 -3.36 25.23 19.26
C ALA A 70 -3.35 24.21 18.10
N LEU A 71 -3.59 24.67 16.87
CA LEU A 71 -3.54 23.82 15.67
C LEU A 71 -2.12 23.26 15.40
N GLU A 72 -1.09 24.10 15.58
CA GLU A 72 0.31 23.64 15.44
C GLU A 72 0.68 22.63 16.52
N SER A 73 0.32 22.86 17.79
CA SER A 73 0.54 21.88 18.85
C SER A 73 -0.12 20.54 18.55
N LYS A 74 -1.36 20.56 18.09
CA LYS A 74 -2.09 19.34 17.69
C LYS A 74 -1.45 18.66 16.47
N ARG A 75 -0.94 19.43 15.51
CA ARG A 75 -0.21 18.89 14.36
C ARG A 75 1.03 18.13 14.81
N GLU A 76 1.83 18.71 15.69
CA GLU A 76 3.04 18.09 16.24
C GLU A 76 2.75 16.80 17.02
N GLU A 77 1.58 16.72 17.64
CA GLU A 77 1.14 15.53 18.37
C GLU A 77 0.54 14.43 17.47
N ASN A 78 0.06 14.76 16.27
CA ASN A 78 -0.72 13.83 15.47
C ASN A 78 -0.10 13.47 14.11
N ILE A 79 0.67 14.36 13.49
CA ILE A 79 1.20 14.17 12.14
C ILE A 79 2.68 13.78 12.19
N LEU A 80 2.99 12.59 11.71
CA LEU A 80 4.39 12.17 11.55
C LEU A 80 5.12 13.07 10.54
N PRO A 81 6.36 13.47 10.80
CA PRO A 81 7.15 14.23 9.86
C PRO A 81 7.44 13.39 8.59
N ASP A 82 7.59 14.08 7.45
CA ASP A 82 7.77 13.44 6.14
C ASP A 82 9.02 12.55 6.06
N GLU A 83 10.05 12.87 6.87
CA GLU A 83 11.26 12.08 6.99
C GLU A 83 11.01 10.65 7.47
N SER A 84 9.93 10.43 8.23
CA SER A 84 9.50 9.10 8.68
C SER A 84 9.19 8.15 7.53
N PHE A 85 8.85 8.69 6.36
CA PHE A 85 8.46 7.94 5.16
C PHE A 85 9.59 7.86 4.09
N ASN A 86 10.75 8.49 4.31
CA ASN A 86 11.81 8.57 3.31
C ASN A 86 12.37 7.20 2.88
N TRP A 87 12.34 6.20 3.76
CA TRP A 87 12.79 4.85 3.44
C TRP A 87 11.87 4.12 2.45
N LEU A 88 10.64 4.61 2.26
CA LEU A 88 9.65 4.08 1.30
C LEU A 88 9.82 4.70 -0.09
N LYS A 89 10.15 5.99 -0.17
CA LYS A 89 10.12 6.78 -1.41
C LYS A 89 10.95 6.18 -2.56
N LYS A 90 12.02 5.45 -2.24
CA LYS A 90 12.93 4.82 -3.23
C LYS A 90 12.87 3.29 -3.22
N ASN A 91 11.91 2.70 -2.50
CA ASN A 91 11.82 1.26 -2.35
C ASN A 91 10.38 0.77 -2.57
N GLU A 92 10.05 0.51 -3.84
CA GLU A 92 8.71 0.08 -4.24
C GLU A 92 8.27 -1.22 -3.54
N ARG A 93 9.18 -2.18 -3.39
CA ARG A 93 8.89 -3.44 -2.68
C ARG A 93 8.58 -3.20 -1.20
N ALA A 94 9.36 -2.35 -0.51
CA ALA A 94 9.09 -1.99 0.87
C ALA A 94 7.74 -1.28 1.03
N THR A 95 7.42 -0.38 0.10
CA THR A 95 6.16 0.37 0.10
C THR A 95 4.98 -0.54 -0.15
N PHE A 96 5.09 -1.46 -1.10
CA PHE A 96 4.03 -2.43 -1.38
C PHE A 96 3.81 -3.37 -0.17
N TRP A 97 4.90 -3.88 0.40
CA TRP A 97 4.85 -4.72 1.60
C TRP A 97 4.20 -3.99 2.78
N LEU A 98 4.61 -2.74 3.04
CA LEU A 98 4.05 -1.96 4.15
C LEU A 98 2.57 -1.67 3.95
N TRP A 99 2.17 -1.21 2.75
CA TRP A 99 0.76 -0.98 2.44
C TRP A 99 -0.07 -2.25 2.66
N ALA A 100 0.40 -3.39 2.17
CA ALA A 100 -0.26 -4.66 2.33
C ALA A 100 -0.32 -5.14 3.80
N THR A 101 0.72 -4.86 4.59
CA THR A 101 0.73 -5.12 6.04
C THR A 101 -0.33 -4.27 6.75
N LEU A 102 -0.39 -2.96 6.47
CA LEU A 102 -1.38 -2.07 7.05
C LEU A 102 -2.81 -2.42 6.62
N HIS A 103 -2.99 -2.87 5.38
CA HIS A 103 -4.29 -3.30 4.86
C HIS A 103 -4.89 -4.46 5.67
N ASN A 104 -4.05 -5.35 6.19
CA ASN A 104 -4.48 -6.53 6.96
C ASN A 104 -4.33 -6.35 8.48
N MET A 105 -3.85 -5.21 8.94
CA MET A 105 -3.58 -4.96 10.35
C MET A 105 -4.85 -5.00 11.20
N ASP A 106 -4.90 -5.91 12.14
CA ASP A 106 -5.95 -6.03 13.14
C ASP A 106 -5.58 -5.31 14.46
N ASP A 107 -6.47 -5.37 15.45
CA ASP A 107 -6.25 -4.76 16.76
C ASP A 107 -5.08 -5.38 17.52
N ILE A 108 -4.88 -6.69 17.38
CA ILE A 108 -3.83 -7.42 18.11
C ILE A 108 -2.47 -7.00 17.56
N GLU A 109 -2.33 -6.99 16.24
CA GLU A 109 -1.09 -6.59 15.59
C GLU A 109 -0.78 -5.10 15.84
N LEU A 110 -1.79 -4.22 15.75
CA LEU A 110 -1.61 -2.80 16.03
C LEU A 110 -1.16 -2.57 17.47
N LYS A 111 -1.78 -3.20 18.45
CA LYS A 111 -1.39 -3.13 19.87
C LYS A 111 0.04 -3.59 20.08
N HIS A 112 0.41 -4.70 19.49
CA HIS A 112 1.76 -5.23 19.60
C HIS A 112 2.78 -4.25 18.98
N MET A 113 2.47 -3.69 17.82
CA MET A 113 3.34 -2.76 17.10
C MET A 113 3.46 -1.38 17.75
N CYS A 114 2.45 -0.94 18.51
CA CYS A 114 2.45 0.37 19.18
C CYS A 114 3.01 0.34 20.61
N GLY A 115 3.48 -0.84 21.10
CA GLY A 115 4.01 -0.97 22.46
C GLY A 115 2.91 -1.05 23.52
N HIS A 116 2.19 -2.17 23.58
CA HIS A 116 1.21 -2.54 24.60
C HIS A 116 0.25 -1.41 25.03
N ILE A 117 -0.80 -1.24 24.26
CA ILE A 117 -1.90 -0.37 24.64
C ILE A 117 -2.82 -1.19 25.57
N ASN A 118 -2.91 -0.83 26.86
CA ASN A 118 -3.77 -1.52 27.82
C ASN A 118 -5.28 -1.30 27.57
N GLU A 119 -5.62 -0.40 26.68
CA GLU A 119 -7.00 -0.08 26.35
C GLU A 119 -7.54 -1.02 25.27
N SER A 120 -8.80 -1.39 25.41
CA SER A 120 -9.49 -2.14 24.37
C SER A 120 -9.77 -1.19 23.20
N LEU A 121 -9.02 -1.35 22.11
CA LEU A 121 -9.35 -0.76 20.82
C LEU A 121 -10.45 -1.57 20.10
N TYR A 122 -10.82 -2.71 20.69
CA TYR A 122 -11.74 -3.68 20.10
C TYR A 122 -13.18 -3.29 20.39
N ASP A 123 -13.92 -3.01 19.35
CA ASP A 123 -15.37 -2.71 19.38
C ASP A 123 -16.25 -3.92 18.97
N GLY A 124 -15.66 -5.10 18.85
CA GLY A 124 -16.35 -6.34 18.46
C GLY A 124 -16.57 -6.49 16.94
N ILE A 125 -16.14 -5.53 16.14
CA ILE A 125 -16.31 -5.58 14.68
C ILE A 125 -15.08 -6.26 14.05
N PRO A 126 -15.23 -7.37 13.32
CA PRO A 126 -14.11 -8.09 12.71
C PRO A 126 -13.64 -7.40 11.42
N THR A 127 -13.23 -6.13 11.51
CA THR A 127 -12.74 -5.34 10.39
C THR A 127 -11.30 -4.92 10.62
N THR A 128 -10.52 -4.82 9.56
CA THR A 128 -9.14 -4.31 9.65
C THR A 128 -9.16 -2.79 9.93
N TRP A 129 -8.08 -2.29 10.49
CA TRP A 129 -7.92 -0.84 10.70
C TRP A 129 -8.01 -0.05 9.40
N TYR A 130 -7.49 -0.60 8.30
CA TYR A 130 -7.58 0.01 6.98
C TYR A 130 -9.03 0.27 6.55
N GLN A 131 -9.92 -0.71 6.78
CA GLN A 131 -11.36 -0.57 6.50
C GLN A 131 -12.03 0.44 7.45
N ARG A 132 -11.71 0.41 8.74
CA ARG A 132 -12.25 1.35 9.73
C ARG A 132 -11.89 2.81 9.42
N LEU A 133 -10.69 3.04 8.90
CA LEU A 133 -10.24 4.36 8.47
C LEU A 133 -10.82 4.79 7.11
N ASN A 134 -11.69 3.96 6.52
CA ASN A 134 -12.33 4.21 5.22
C ASN A 134 -11.35 4.46 4.08
N LEU A 135 -10.20 3.79 4.11
CA LEU A 135 -9.17 3.85 3.08
C LEU A 135 -9.47 2.83 1.99
N SER A 136 -10.53 3.06 1.23
CA SER A 136 -11.11 2.09 0.29
C SER A 136 -10.45 2.06 -1.09
N LEU A 137 -9.49 2.93 -1.37
CA LEU A 137 -8.86 3.01 -2.69
C LEU A 137 -7.75 1.97 -2.82
N SER A 138 -7.83 1.14 -3.86
CA SER A 138 -6.72 0.27 -4.25
C SER A 138 -5.66 1.09 -4.99
N PRO A 139 -4.43 1.18 -4.48
CA PRO A 139 -3.38 1.91 -5.16
C PRO A 139 -2.98 1.21 -6.46
N THR A 140 -2.77 2.01 -7.51
CA THR A 140 -2.37 1.52 -8.83
C THR A 140 -0.89 1.73 -9.14
N ASN A 141 -0.21 2.52 -8.32
CA ASN A 141 1.20 2.86 -8.48
C ASN A 141 1.89 3.12 -7.15
N HIS A 142 3.19 3.33 -7.21
CA HIS A 142 4.04 3.54 -6.02
C HIS A 142 3.63 4.78 -5.20
N GLN A 143 3.34 5.91 -5.87
CA GLN A 143 2.97 7.14 -5.20
C GLN A 143 1.62 7.02 -4.48
N ASP A 144 0.64 6.36 -5.09
CA ASP A 144 -0.66 6.11 -4.46
C ASP A 144 -0.49 5.29 -3.17
N ARG A 145 0.38 4.26 -3.19
CA ARG A 145 0.68 3.47 -1.99
C ARG A 145 1.31 4.31 -0.88
N ILE A 146 2.26 5.19 -1.22
CA ILE A 146 2.85 6.12 -0.24
C ILE A 146 1.76 7.01 0.36
N ASN A 147 0.92 7.60 -0.48
CA ASN A 147 -0.17 8.47 -0.04
C ASN A 147 -1.15 7.74 0.90
N LEU A 148 -1.48 6.48 0.61
CA LEU A 148 -2.35 5.67 1.47
C LEU A 148 -1.68 5.28 2.79
N ILE A 149 -0.38 5.00 2.80
CA ILE A 149 0.38 4.77 4.03
C ILE A 149 0.39 6.02 4.91
N ILE A 150 0.61 7.18 4.30
CA ILE A 150 0.57 8.47 5.01
C ILE A 150 -0.84 8.71 5.56
N ALA A 151 -1.87 8.52 4.75
CA ALA A 151 -3.26 8.68 5.17
C ALA A 151 -3.62 7.73 6.33
N PHE A 152 -3.18 6.47 6.28
CA PHE A 152 -3.35 5.54 7.39
C PHE A 152 -2.76 6.08 8.69
N MET A 153 -1.53 6.58 8.65
CA MET A 153 -0.87 7.13 9.82
C MET A 153 -1.53 8.42 10.33
N ASP A 154 -2.05 9.26 9.44
CA ASP A 154 -2.71 10.52 9.81
C ASP A 154 -4.09 10.28 10.40
N GLU A 155 -4.85 9.35 9.83
CA GLU A 155 -6.20 9.02 10.29
C GLU A 155 -6.20 8.15 11.57
N LEU A 156 -5.09 7.46 11.87
CA LEU A 156 -4.99 6.59 13.04
C LEU A 156 -5.03 7.45 14.31
N ILE A 157 -6.09 7.28 15.10
CA ILE A 157 -6.31 7.98 16.37
C ILE A 157 -6.14 6.97 17.50
N PHE A 158 -5.27 7.28 18.46
CA PHE A 158 -5.15 6.51 19.68
C PHE A 158 -5.99 7.16 20.79
N PRO A 159 -6.62 6.37 21.65
CA PRO A 159 -7.54 6.90 22.67
C PRO A 159 -6.85 7.72 23.78
N ALA A 160 -5.55 7.56 23.97
CA ALA A 160 -4.80 8.26 25.00
C ALA A 160 -3.39 8.71 24.57
N PRO A 161 -2.90 9.86 25.07
CA PRO A 161 -1.53 10.33 24.91
C PRO A 161 -0.49 9.34 25.46
N PRO A 162 0.76 9.35 24.95
CA PRO A 162 1.30 10.27 23.95
C PRO A 162 1.14 9.75 22.51
N LEU A 163 0.31 10.44 21.72
CA LEU A 163 -0.08 10.02 20.36
C LEU A 163 1.10 9.90 19.40
N MET A 164 1.94 10.91 19.35
CA MET A 164 3.12 10.95 18.47
C MET A 164 4.12 9.84 18.79
N HIS A 165 4.33 9.56 20.06
CA HIS A 165 5.25 8.49 20.47
C HIS A 165 4.76 7.12 19.94
N ARG A 166 3.48 6.84 20.07
CA ARG A 166 2.86 5.59 19.58
C ARG A 166 2.97 5.45 18.06
N LYS A 167 2.73 6.54 17.31
CA LYS A 167 2.90 6.55 15.84
C LYS A 167 4.35 6.35 15.42
N LYS A 168 5.30 6.98 16.13
CA LYS A 168 6.75 6.78 15.90
C LYS A 168 7.16 5.33 16.20
N THR A 169 6.69 4.77 17.31
CA THR A 169 6.95 3.37 17.69
C THR A 169 6.40 2.41 16.66
N LEU A 170 5.16 2.61 16.20
CA LEU A 170 4.56 1.83 15.13
C LEU A 170 5.42 1.86 13.87
N MET A 171 5.80 3.05 13.40
CA MET A 171 6.59 3.21 12.18
C MET A 171 7.98 2.56 12.31
N GLU A 172 8.65 2.70 13.46
CA GLU A 172 9.96 2.09 13.68
C GLU A 172 9.86 0.56 13.76
N ASN A 173 8.86 0.01 14.43
CA ASN A 173 8.63 -1.43 14.49
C ASN A 173 8.31 -2.01 13.11
N LEU A 174 7.51 -1.33 12.31
CA LEU A 174 7.25 -1.72 10.91
C LEU A 174 8.53 -1.69 10.08
N LYS A 175 9.37 -0.67 10.25
CA LYS A 175 10.66 -0.56 9.57
C LYS A 175 11.63 -1.68 10.00
N GLN A 176 11.65 -2.05 11.26
CA GLN A 176 12.46 -3.20 11.74
C GLN A 176 11.91 -4.53 11.20
N LYS A 177 10.58 -4.72 11.20
CA LYS A 177 9.94 -5.90 10.59
C LYS A 177 10.32 -6.00 9.10
N TRP A 178 10.30 -4.88 8.37
CA TRP A 178 10.77 -4.83 6.98
C TRP A 178 12.23 -5.25 6.83
N LYS A 179 13.15 -4.77 7.66
CA LYS A 179 14.56 -5.19 7.61
C LYS A 179 14.71 -6.71 7.75
N THR A 180 13.92 -7.33 8.62
CA THR A 180 13.90 -8.78 8.78
C THR A 180 13.37 -9.48 7.53
N VAL A 181 12.31 -8.94 6.90
CA VAL A 181 11.77 -9.46 5.65
C VAL A 181 12.75 -9.31 4.51
N PHE A 182 13.39 -8.15 4.40
CA PHE A 182 14.37 -7.85 3.36
C PHE A 182 15.63 -8.71 3.45
N ALA A 183 16.04 -9.10 4.65
CA ALA A 183 17.17 -10.00 4.88
C ALA A 183 16.91 -11.46 4.40
N ARG A 184 15.64 -11.82 4.17
CA ARG A 184 15.29 -13.14 3.62
C ARG A 184 15.70 -13.24 2.14
N PRO A 185 16.04 -14.42 1.63
CA PRO A 185 16.25 -14.61 0.19
C PRO A 185 15.03 -14.15 -0.60
N LEU A 186 15.24 -13.48 -1.73
CA LEU A 186 14.15 -13.04 -2.60
C LEU A 186 13.29 -14.25 -2.98
N PRO A 187 11.98 -14.20 -2.71
CA PRO A 187 11.08 -15.25 -3.16
C PRO A 187 11.10 -15.27 -4.70
N LEU A 188 11.02 -16.43 -5.30
CA LEU A 188 10.95 -16.59 -6.76
C LEU A 188 12.19 -16.08 -7.53
N LYS A 189 13.38 -16.06 -6.92
CA LYS A 189 14.63 -15.68 -7.60
C LYS A 189 14.87 -16.42 -8.93
N TRP A 190 14.26 -17.59 -9.10
CA TRP A 190 14.34 -18.42 -10.29
C TRP A 190 13.34 -18.05 -11.38
N LEU A 191 12.34 -17.20 -11.08
CA LEU A 191 11.34 -16.71 -12.02
C LEU A 191 11.87 -15.45 -12.71
N PRO A 192 11.89 -15.39 -14.05
CA PRO A 192 12.29 -14.16 -14.75
C PRO A 192 11.25 -13.06 -14.57
N ASP A 193 11.64 -11.95 -13.95
CA ASP A 193 10.73 -10.82 -13.69
C ASP A 193 10.26 -10.13 -14.99
N ASN A 194 11.01 -10.26 -16.08
CA ASN A 194 10.69 -9.71 -17.40
C ASN A 194 9.80 -10.64 -18.26
N ASP A 195 9.56 -11.88 -17.84
CA ASP A 195 8.67 -12.81 -18.53
C ASP A 195 7.22 -12.64 -18.03
N VAL A 196 6.42 -11.92 -18.82
CA VAL A 196 5.02 -11.59 -18.50
C VAL A 196 4.19 -12.85 -18.24
N ASP A 197 4.36 -13.88 -19.08
CA ASP A 197 3.60 -15.13 -18.99
C ASP A 197 4.01 -15.94 -17.74
N ALA A 198 5.30 -15.94 -17.42
CA ALA A 198 5.83 -16.61 -16.23
C ALA A 198 5.30 -15.97 -14.94
N VAL A 199 5.33 -14.65 -14.89
CA VAL A 199 4.83 -13.90 -13.72
C VAL A 199 3.31 -14.04 -13.59
N LEU A 200 2.56 -13.96 -14.68
CA LEU A 200 1.12 -14.19 -14.68
C LEU A 200 0.77 -15.59 -14.20
N TRP A 201 1.47 -16.61 -14.72
CA TRP A 201 1.29 -17.98 -14.28
C TRP A 201 1.58 -18.19 -12.78
N ALA A 202 2.64 -17.58 -12.27
CA ALA A 202 2.98 -17.65 -10.84
C ALA A 202 1.92 -16.96 -9.98
N TRP A 203 1.41 -15.80 -10.42
CA TRP A 203 0.34 -15.07 -9.77
C TRP A 203 -0.96 -15.88 -9.70
N GLU A 204 -1.39 -16.46 -10.82
CA GLU A 204 -2.60 -17.30 -10.86
C GLU A 204 -2.43 -18.59 -10.02
N SER A 205 -1.21 -19.15 -9.98
CA SER A 205 -0.90 -20.29 -9.12
C SER A 205 -1.01 -19.95 -7.64
N LEU A 206 -0.57 -18.75 -7.24
CA LEU A 206 -0.72 -18.27 -5.86
C LEU A 206 -2.18 -18.03 -5.51
N LYS A 207 -2.95 -17.39 -6.38
CA LYS A 207 -4.40 -17.18 -6.20
C LYS A 207 -5.13 -18.51 -6.00
N LYS A 208 -4.84 -19.47 -6.87
CA LYS A 208 -5.45 -20.82 -6.80
C LYS A 208 -5.07 -21.54 -5.51
N HIS A 209 -3.82 -21.41 -5.07
CA HIS A 209 -3.36 -22.02 -3.82
C HIS A 209 -4.10 -21.41 -2.63
N GLN A 210 -4.22 -20.09 -2.56
CA GLN A 210 -4.90 -19.40 -1.48
C GLN A 210 -6.41 -19.68 -1.46
N SER A 211 -7.08 -19.80 -2.59
CA SER A 211 -8.50 -20.15 -2.64
C SER A 211 -8.78 -21.62 -2.28
N GLY A 212 -7.86 -22.53 -2.65
CA GLY A 212 -8.03 -23.97 -2.38
C GLY A 212 -7.74 -24.40 -0.94
N THR A 213 -7.05 -23.57 -0.17
CA THR A 213 -6.70 -23.87 1.23
C THR A 213 -7.69 -23.30 2.25
N PHE A 214 -8.73 -22.64 1.79
CA PHE A 214 -9.78 -22.08 2.65
C PHE A 214 -10.57 -23.19 3.40
N ASP A 215 -10.64 -24.39 2.82
CA ASP A 215 -11.36 -25.54 3.38
C ASP A 215 -10.49 -26.46 4.24
N SER A 216 -9.20 -26.25 4.33
CA SER A 216 -8.26 -27.10 5.06
C SER A 216 -7.61 -26.29 6.18
N PHE A 217 -7.91 -26.63 7.39
CA PHE A 217 -7.31 -26.15 8.63
C PHE A 217 -5.99 -25.36 8.52
N GLY A 218 -6.08 -24.03 8.62
CA GLY A 218 -5.06 -23.17 9.17
C GLY A 218 -3.75 -22.99 8.38
N ASN A 219 -3.25 -21.81 8.34
CA ASN A 219 -1.95 -21.33 7.82
C ASN A 219 -1.85 -21.03 6.34
N THR A 220 -2.92 -20.64 5.73
CA THR A 220 -2.85 -19.83 4.54
C THR A 220 -2.41 -18.43 4.96
N GLY A 221 -1.35 -17.93 4.35
CA GLY A 221 -1.00 -16.53 4.51
C GLY A 221 -2.21 -15.63 4.21
N PRO A 222 -2.19 -14.38 4.60
CA PRO A 222 -3.30 -13.47 4.38
C PRO A 222 -3.74 -13.54 2.91
N LEU A 223 -5.05 -13.60 2.67
CA LEU A 223 -5.65 -13.74 1.32
C LEU A 223 -5.43 -12.49 0.45
N LEU A 224 -4.19 -12.01 0.41
CA LEU A 224 -3.82 -10.76 -0.24
C LEU A 224 -4.11 -10.76 -1.73
N THR A 225 -4.07 -11.92 -2.37
CA THR A 225 -4.42 -12.04 -3.79
C THR A 225 -5.88 -11.73 -4.09
N GLN A 226 -6.76 -11.72 -3.10
CA GLN A 226 -8.15 -11.28 -3.26
C GLN A 226 -8.26 -9.75 -3.30
N TRP A 227 -7.36 -9.04 -2.65
CA TRP A 227 -7.38 -7.58 -2.52
C TRP A 227 -6.50 -6.89 -3.56
N PHE A 228 -5.48 -7.59 -4.09
CA PHE A 228 -4.57 -7.02 -5.07
C PHE A 228 -5.10 -7.24 -6.49
N SER A 229 -5.33 -6.14 -7.18
CA SER A 229 -5.71 -6.13 -8.61
C SER A 229 -4.63 -5.42 -9.40
N PRO A 230 -3.46 -6.06 -9.62
CA PRO A 230 -2.35 -5.44 -10.33
C PRO A 230 -2.74 -5.13 -11.77
N VAL A 231 -2.67 -3.86 -12.16
CA VAL A 231 -3.07 -3.35 -13.48
C VAL A 231 -1.98 -3.46 -14.54
N SER A 232 -0.72 -3.62 -14.12
CA SER A 232 0.43 -3.74 -15.01
C SER A 232 1.31 -4.94 -14.66
N HIS A 233 2.26 -5.26 -15.52
CA HIS A 233 3.22 -6.32 -15.27
C HIS A 233 4.11 -6.02 -14.07
N SER A 234 4.66 -4.80 -13.97
CA SER A 234 5.48 -4.37 -12.83
C SER A 234 4.72 -4.44 -11.50
N GLU A 235 3.46 -3.98 -11.50
CA GLU A 235 2.59 -4.10 -10.32
C GLU A 235 2.33 -5.56 -9.94
N ARG A 236 2.22 -6.46 -10.91
CA ARG A 236 2.01 -7.90 -10.65
C ARG A 236 3.24 -8.55 -10.02
N VAL A 237 4.45 -8.17 -10.46
CA VAL A 237 5.71 -8.63 -9.83
C VAL A 237 5.76 -8.19 -8.37
N LEU A 238 5.49 -6.92 -8.09
CA LEU A 238 5.47 -6.37 -6.73
C LEU A 238 4.38 -7.00 -5.86
N ALA A 239 3.18 -7.21 -6.40
CA ALA A 239 2.08 -7.86 -5.70
C ALA A 239 2.41 -9.31 -5.32
N LEU A 240 3.02 -10.05 -6.25
CA LEU A 240 3.47 -11.43 -6.01
C LEU A 240 4.56 -11.49 -4.93
N GLN A 241 5.54 -10.59 -4.97
CA GLN A 241 6.59 -10.49 -3.96
C GLN A 241 5.99 -10.12 -2.59
N ALA A 242 5.14 -9.10 -2.53
CA ALA A 242 4.51 -8.65 -1.29
C ALA A 242 3.63 -9.75 -0.66
N ALA A 243 2.84 -10.46 -1.44
CA ALA A 243 2.02 -11.56 -0.95
C ALA A 243 2.86 -12.68 -0.32
N LEU A 244 4.02 -12.99 -0.89
CA LEU A 244 4.96 -13.96 -0.34
C LEU A 244 5.75 -13.45 0.86
N ASP A 245 6.07 -12.15 0.89
CA ASP A 245 6.79 -11.52 2.00
C ASP A 245 5.93 -11.41 3.28
N ILE A 246 4.63 -11.23 3.13
CA ILE A 246 3.67 -11.14 4.26
C ILE A 246 3.25 -12.52 4.76
N TRP A 247 3.44 -13.55 3.97
CA TRP A 247 3.08 -14.92 4.36
C TRP A 247 3.92 -15.41 5.54
N ASP A 248 3.32 -15.40 6.73
CA ASP A 248 4.01 -15.67 8.01
C ASP A 248 4.19 -17.17 8.34
N ALA A 249 3.56 -18.08 7.59
CA ALA A 249 3.76 -19.51 7.78
C ALA A 249 5.00 -20.02 6.98
N PRO A 250 6.21 -20.08 7.57
CA PRO A 250 7.45 -20.29 6.83
C PRO A 250 7.51 -21.65 6.14
N ASP A 251 7.00 -22.70 6.77
CA ASP A 251 7.02 -24.06 6.20
C ASP A 251 6.02 -24.19 5.04
N SER A 252 4.82 -23.68 5.21
CA SER A 252 3.80 -23.66 4.17
C SER A 252 4.27 -22.84 2.95
N ARG A 253 4.82 -21.64 3.18
CA ARG A 253 5.41 -20.81 2.14
C ARG A 253 6.56 -21.52 1.43
N ARG A 254 7.46 -22.17 2.17
CA ARG A 254 8.59 -22.93 1.61
C ARG A 254 8.09 -24.07 0.71
N LEU A 255 7.09 -24.83 1.19
CA LEU A 255 6.51 -25.93 0.44
C LEU A 255 5.86 -25.44 -0.86
N PHE A 256 5.09 -24.34 -0.78
CA PHE A 256 4.49 -23.70 -1.94
C PHE A 256 5.57 -23.30 -2.97
N LEU A 257 6.63 -22.61 -2.55
CA LEU A 257 7.72 -22.16 -3.42
C LEU A 257 8.45 -23.34 -4.09
N LEU A 258 8.69 -24.43 -3.37
CA LEU A 258 9.30 -25.64 -3.90
C LEU A 258 8.41 -26.30 -4.97
N ASN A 259 7.12 -26.41 -4.71
CA ASN A 259 6.17 -27.00 -5.64
C ASN A 259 5.98 -26.13 -6.89
N LEU A 260 5.94 -24.81 -6.71
CA LEU A 260 5.86 -23.84 -7.80
C LEU A 260 7.10 -23.94 -8.71
N ASN A 261 8.31 -24.03 -8.14
CA ASN A 261 9.55 -24.20 -8.91
C ASN A 261 9.58 -25.51 -9.69
N LYS A 262 9.17 -26.63 -9.08
CA LYS A 262 9.04 -27.93 -9.77
C LYS A 262 8.06 -27.82 -10.95
N ALA A 263 6.90 -27.23 -10.73
CA ALA A 263 5.88 -27.06 -11.78
C ALA A 263 6.38 -26.18 -12.92
N TRP A 264 7.09 -25.09 -12.61
CA TRP A 264 7.73 -24.22 -13.61
C TRP A 264 8.75 -24.98 -14.48
N ASN A 265 9.63 -25.74 -13.86
CA ASN A 265 10.61 -26.54 -14.58
C ASN A 265 9.96 -27.59 -15.50
N GLN A 266 8.88 -28.23 -15.03
CA GLN A 266 8.11 -29.16 -15.89
C GLN A 266 7.44 -28.43 -17.07
N GLN A 267 6.92 -27.23 -16.86
CA GLN A 267 6.32 -26.42 -17.93
C GLN A 267 7.37 -26.02 -18.99
N LYS A 268 8.55 -25.58 -18.57
CA LYS A 268 9.69 -25.31 -19.50
C LYS A 268 10.03 -26.52 -20.34
N LEU A 269 10.13 -27.70 -19.71
CA LEU A 269 10.44 -28.94 -20.43
C LEU A 269 9.35 -29.30 -21.44
N ARG A 270 8.08 -29.13 -21.09
CA ARG A 270 6.95 -29.38 -22.01
C ARG A 270 6.98 -28.43 -23.20
N LYS A 271 7.18 -27.12 -22.95
CA LYS A 271 7.29 -26.09 -24.00
C LYS A 271 8.45 -26.42 -24.95
N SER A 272 9.65 -26.69 -24.43
CA SER A 272 10.81 -27.09 -25.24
C SER A 272 10.57 -28.36 -26.10
N ARG A 273 9.84 -29.36 -25.57
CA ARG A 273 9.48 -30.56 -26.33
C ARG A 273 8.49 -30.26 -27.45
N THR A 274 7.53 -29.38 -27.20
CA THR A 274 6.54 -28.96 -28.19
C THR A 274 7.21 -28.18 -29.32
N ASP A 275 8.11 -27.24 -28.98
CA ASP A 275 8.85 -26.44 -29.95
C ASP A 275 9.75 -27.34 -30.84
N LYS A 276 10.47 -28.29 -30.23
CA LYS A 276 11.27 -29.29 -30.99
C LYS A 276 10.39 -30.13 -31.93
N LYS A 277 9.19 -30.54 -31.50
CA LYS A 277 8.27 -31.28 -32.38
C LYS A 277 7.78 -30.40 -33.54
N ALA A 278 7.45 -29.16 -33.29
CA ALA A 278 7.00 -28.22 -34.32
C ALA A 278 8.10 -27.98 -35.37
N ILE A 279 9.35 -27.73 -34.92
CA ILE A 279 10.53 -27.57 -35.81
C ILE A 279 10.76 -28.81 -36.64
N ASN A 280 10.72 -30.00 -36.02
CA ASN A 280 10.93 -31.25 -36.74
C ASN A 280 9.82 -31.53 -37.76
N THR A 281 8.59 -31.15 -37.47
CA THR A 281 7.47 -31.29 -38.40
C THR A 281 7.62 -30.30 -39.57
N TYR A 282 8.06 -29.08 -39.31
CA TYR A 282 8.33 -28.07 -40.34
C TYR A 282 9.46 -28.57 -41.29
N LEU A 283 10.58 -29.02 -40.77
CA LEU A 283 11.69 -29.54 -41.54
C LEU A 283 11.32 -30.78 -42.39
N LYS A 284 10.46 -31.66 -41.85
CA LYS A 284 9.97 -32.82 -42.63
C LYS A 284 9.06 -32.38 -43.77
N ASN A 285 8.25 -31.33 -43.58
CA ASN A 285 7.39 -30.81 -44.64
C ASN A 285 8.19 -30.09 -45.72
N GLU A 286 9.23 -29.33 -45.35
CA GLU A 286 10.12 -28.68 -46.31
C GLU A 286 10.90 -29.68 -47.17
N THR A 287 11.41 -30.78 -46.55
CA THR A 287 12.09 -31.84 -47.28
C THR A 287 11.13 -32.56 -48.25
N LYS A 288 9.88 -32.79 -47.88
CA LYS A 288 8.89 -33.38 -48.78
C LYS A 288 8.55 -32.45 -49.97
N THR A 289 8.49 -31.15 -49.75
CA THR A 289 8.20 -30.16 -50.80
C THR A 289 9.35 -30.04 -51.78
N ARG A 290 10.61 -30.15 -51.34
CA ARG A 290 11.82 -30.14 -52.21
C ARG A 290 11.92 -31.39 -53.06
N VAL A 291 11.45 -32.55 -52.60
CA VAL A 291 11.47 -33.81 -53.36
C VAL A 291 10.37 -33.85 -54.42
N MET A 292 9.37 -32.99 -54.37
CA MET A 292 8.27 -32.91 -55.34
C MET A 292 8.46 -31.87 -56.44
N LEU A 293 9.59 -31.17 -56.53
CA LEU A 293 9.87 -30.27 -57.65
C LEU A 293 10.37 -31.09 -58.80
N PRO A 294 9.66 -31.14 -59.96
CA PRO A 294 10.14 -31.85 -61.13
C PRO A 294 11.45 -31.19 -61.63
N THR A 295 12.48 -32.01 -61.82
CA THR A 295 13.66 -31.63 -62.58
C THR A 295 13.21 -31.47 -64.06
N TYR A 296 13.15 -30.23 -64.53
CA TYR A 296 13.09 -29.87 -65.96
C TYR A 296 14.48 -29.88 -66.56
#